data_19aaa008f72f2c4c3fd27c21723b44ea
#
_entry.id   19aaa008f72f2c4c3fd27c21723b44ea
#
_cell.length_a   1.000
_cell.length_b   1.000
_cell.length_c   1.000
_cell.angle_alpha   90.00
_cell.angle_beta   90.00
_cell.angle_gamma   90.00
#
_symmetry.space_group_name_H-M   'P 1'
#
loop_
_entity.id
_entity.type
_entity.pdbx_description
1 polymer ?
#
loop_
_entity_poly.entity_id
_entity_poly.type
_entity_poly.pdbx_seq_one_letter_code
_entity_poly.pdbx_strand_id
1 'polypeptide(L)'
;MDGVEHAVDGAGYGEPIEIMLQTTHKDVVLDFFKNKKEIIFNLRSGTKLKLDDVYLVAELNGRDVRVAKLSKAFVETLEKLKNKGYSPKSAEVLFVVAWKGEEDTEETPIILADMHFEKIVT
;
A
#
# COMPACT_ATOMS: atom_id res chain seq x y z
N MET A 1 17.15 -24.58 -10.34
CA MET A 1 17.17 -24.50 -9.74
C MET A 1 17.09 -24.39 -9.34
N ASP A 2 16.90 -24.01 -9.47
CA ASP A 2 16.87 -23.74 -8.83
C ASP A 2 17.23 -23.31 -8.59
N GLY A 3 17.27 -23.04 -8.80
CA GLY A 3 17.52 -22.79 -8.47
C GLY A 3 17.97 -22.21 -8.23
N VAL A 4 17.76 -22.05 -8.45
CA VAL A 4 18.10 -21.61 -7.98
C VAL A 4 18.39 -21.13 -7.68
N GLU A 5 18.11 -20.80 -7.82
CA GLU A 5 18.27 -20.48 -7.30
C GLU A 5 18.73 -20.21 -6.85
N HIS A 6 18.83 -20.19 -6.88
CA HIS A 6 19.22 -19.95 -6.22
C HIS A 6 19.92 -19.55 -5.82
N ALA A 7 20.20 -19.36 -5.76
CA ALA A 7 20.75 -19.01 -5.37
C ALA A 7 21.32 -18.53 -4.98
N VAL A 8 21.68 -18.09 -4.95
CA VAL A 8 22.24 -17.61 -4.47
C VAL A 8 22.58 -17.41 -3.72
N ASP A 9 22.49 -17.42 -3.35
CA ASP A 9 22.62 -17.23 -2.58
C ASP A 9 22.87 -17.26 -1.61
N GLY A 10 22.92 -17.46 -1.57
CA GLY A 10 23.00 -18.06 -0.35
C GLY A 10 22.95 -17.30 0.90
N ALA A 11 23.56 -17.80 1.76
CA ALA A 11 23.64 -17.32 3.10
C ALA A 11 23.30 -15.85 3.21
N GLY A 12 22.35 -15.51 3.98
CA GLY A 12 22.09 -14.13 4.30
C GLY A 12 21.90 -13.18 3.15
N TYR A 13 22.18 -13.62 1.97
CA TYR A 13 21.89 -12.74 0.87
C TYR A 13 20.65 -13.06 0.15
N GLY A 14 19.79 -13.76 0.76
CA GLY A 14 18.51 -14.01 0.17
C GLY A 14 17.55 -12.85 0.30
N GLU A 15 17.80 -11.92 1.21
CA GLU A 15 16.81 -10.86 1.46
C GLU A 15 17.18 -9.55 0.77
N PRO A 16 16.26 -9.00 -0.01
CA PRO A 16 16.53 -7.75 -0.71
C PRO A 16 16.63 -6.58 0.25
N ILE A 17 17.35 -5.54 -0.19
CA ILE A 17 17.47 -4.31 0.57
C ILE A 17 16.19 -3.48 0.46
N GLU A 18 15.54 -3.55 -0.69
CA GLU A 18 14.30 -2.82 -0.92
C GLU A 18 13.21 -3.78 -1.37
N ILE A 19 12.00 -3.53 -0.89
CA ILE A 19 10.81 -4.29 -1.27
C ILE A 19 9.76 -3.30 -1.72
N MET A 20 9.04 -3.65 -2.78
CA MET A 20 7.93 -2.89 -3.28
C MET A 20 6.67 -3.73 -3.18
N LEU A 21 5.63 -3.18 -2.57
CA LEU A 21 4.33 -3.81 -2.50
C LEU A 21 3.30 -2.91 -3.17
N GLN A 22 2.48 -3.52 -4.01
CA GLN A 22 1.36 -2.83 -4.63
C GLN A 22 0.08 -3.34 -4.00
N THR A 23 -0.75 -2.43 -3.52
CA THR A 23 -2.01 -2.83 -2.91
C THR A 23 -3.02 -3.21 -4.00
N THR A 24 -3.88 -4.17 -3.68
CA THR A 24 -5.00 -4.55 -4.53
C THR A 24 -6.29 -4.18 -3.81
N HIS A 25 -7.43 -4.41 -4.47
CA HIS A 25 -8.73 -4.11 -3.86
C HIS A 25 -8.98 -4.91 -2.57
N LYS A 26 -8.26 -6.03 -2.39
CA LYS A 26 -8.39 -6.86 -1.18
C LYS A 26 -7.59 -6.31 -0.01
N ASP A 27 -6.66 -5.41 -0.28
CA ASP A 27 -5.75 -4.89 0.72
C ASP A 27 -6.28 -3.63 1.40
N VAL A 28 -7.43 -3.14 0.97
CA VAL A 28 -8.04 -1.93 1.48
C VAL A 28 -9.46 -2.19 1.95
N VAL A 29 -9.94 -1.34 2.87
CA VAL A 29 -11.29 -1.44 3.40
C VAL A 29 -12.22 -0.61 2.53
N LEU A 30 -13.12 -1.27 1.80
CA LEU A 30 -14.00 -0.60 0.84
C LEU A 30 -14.92 0.43 1.49
N ASP A 31 -15.46 0.13 2.65
CA ASP A 31 -16.38 1.04 3.32
C ASP A 31 -15.76 2.39 3.66
N PHE A 32 -14.45 2.42 3.86
CA PHE A 32 -13.75 3.67 4.13
C PHE A 32 -13.92 4.64 2.96
N PHE A 33 -13.85 4.12 1.73
CA PHE A 33 -13.90 4.97 0.54
C PHE A 33 -15.28 5.55 0.27
N LYS A 34 -16.34 4.90 0.76
CA LYS A 34 -17.70 5.33 0.47
C LYS A 34 -18.00 6.76 0.92
N ASN A 35 -17.34 7.18 1.99
CA ASN A 35 -17.52 8.54 2.51
C ASN A 35 -16.47 9.52 2.01
N LYS A 36 -15.60 9.08 1.10
CA LYS A 36 -14.48 9.88 0.61
C LYS A 36 -14.45 10.00 -0.91
N LYS A 37 -15.56 9.64 -1.58
CA LYS A 37 -15.57 9.52 -3.04
C LYS A 37 -15.05 10.75 -3.77
N GLU A 38 -15.50 11.92 -3.36
CA GLU A 38 -15.11 13.16 -4.04
C GLU A 38 -13.63 13.43 -3.95
N ILE A 39 -13.08 13.25 -2.76
CA ILE A 39 -11.65 13.46 -2.55
C ILE A 39 -10.85 12.47 -3.38
N ILE A 40 -11.25 11.20 -3.36
CA ILE A 40 -10.50 10.13 -4.00
C ILE A 40 -10.55 10.23 -5.51
N PHE A 41 -11.71 10.60 -6.09
CA PHE A 41 -11.81 10.79 -7.53
C PHE A 41 -10.89 11.90 -8.05
N ASN A 42 -10.51 12.84 -7.20
CA ASN A 42 -9.63 13.93 -7.58
C ASN A 42 -8.15 13.66 -7.36
N LEU A 43 -7.82 12.49 -6.80
CA LEU A 43 -6.42 12.12 -6.63
C LEU A 43 -5.81 11.67 -7.95
N ARG A 44 -4.53 11.95 -8.12
CA ARG A 44 -3.81 11.60 -9.34
C ARG A 44 -2.75 10.57 -9.07
N SER A 45 -2.43 9.78 -10.09
CA SER A 45 -1.30 8.87 -10.04
C SER A 45 -0.04 9.67 -9.69
N GLY A 46 0.79 9.09 -8.84
CA GLY A 46 2.01 9.76 -8.40
C GLY A 46 1.84 10.62 -7.16
N THR A 47 0.61 10.84 -6.69
CA THR A 47 0.38 11.57 -5.44
C THR A 47 1.09 10.86 -4.30
N LYS A 48 1.93 11.58 -3.55
CA LYS A 48 2.69 11.00 -2.45
C LYS A 48 1.79 10.67 -1.28
N LEU A 49 2.05 9.53 -0.69
CA LEU A 49 1.30 9.03 0.45
C LEU A 49 2.23 8.75 1.62
N LYS A 50 1.68 8.83 2.83
CA LYS A 50 2.37 8.43 4.05
C LYS A 50 1.56 7.34 4.72
N LEU A 51 2.25 6.41 5.35
CA LEU A 51 1.59 5.40 6.18
C LEU A 51 1.46 5.96 7.59
N ASP A 52 0.22 6.04 8.08
CA ASP A 52 -0.07 6.49 9.43
C ASP A 52 -0.97 5.45 10.07
N ASP A 53 -0.39 4.60 10.93
CA ASP A 53 -1.05 3.46 11.55
C ASP A 53 -1.60 2.54 10.44
N VAL A 54 -2.91 2.42 10.31
CA VAL A 54 -3.53 1.57 9.28
C VAL A 54 -4.03 2.38 8.09
N TYR A 55 -3.69 3.66 8.03
CA TYR A 55 -4.20 4.56 6.99
C TYR A 55 -3.10 5.01 6.05
N LEU A 56 -3.47 5.21 4.80
CA LEU A 56 -2.64 5.94 3.86
C LEU A 56 -3.15 7.38 3.84
N VAL A 57 -2.21 8.32 3.91
CA VAL A 57 -2.51 9.75 4.08
C VAL A 57 -1.88 10.53 2.95
N ALA A 58 -2.64 11.43 2.33
CA ALA A 58 -2.14 12.36 1.33
C ALA A 58 -2.19 13.77 1.90
N GLU A 59 -1.23 14.60 1.50
CA GLU A 59 -1.29 16.02 1.85
C GLU A 59 -2.05 16.75 0.75
N LEU A 60 -3.21 17.30 1.10
CA LEU A 60 -4.08 18.01 0.16
C LEU A 60 -4.32 19.42 0.71
N ASN A 61 -3.93 20.42 -0.07
CA ASN A 61 -4.10 21.83 0.33
C ASN A 61 -3.50 22.12 1.70
N GLY A 62 -2.33 21.54 1.98
CA GLY A 62 -1.62 21.77 3.24
C GLY A 62 -2.16 20.98 4.41
N ARG A 63 -3.08 20.06 4.18
CA ARG A 63 -3.66 19.24 5.24
C ARG A 63 -3.43 17.77 4.95
N ASP A 64 -3.18 17.01 6.01
CA ASP A 64 -3.08 15.56 5.91
C ASP A 64 -4.50 14.98 5.90
N VAL A 65 -4.79 14.22 4.86
CA VAL A 65 -6.11 13.62 4.68
C VAL A 65 -5.95 12.13 4.53
N ARG A 66 -6.69 11.36 5.32
CA ARG A 66 -6.71 9.90 5.18
C ARG A 66 -7.45 9.55 3.90
N VAL A 67 -6.77 8.86 2.99
CA VAL A 67 -7.34 8.54 1.68
C VAL A 67 -7.51 7.04 1.45
N ALA A 68 -7.03 6.22 2.37
CA ALA A 68 -7.23 4.78 2.32
C ALA A 68 -7.07 4.19 3.71
N LYS A 69 -7.79 3.11 3.96
CA LYS A 69 -7.60 2.31 5.17
C LYS A 69 -7.19 0.92 4.73
N LEU A 70 -6.10 0.43 5.28
CA LEU A 70 -5.56 -0.88 4.92
C LEU A 70 -6.33 -1.99 5.62
N SER A 71 -6.50 -3.12 4.94
CA SER A 71 -7.18 -4.26 5.52
C SER A 71 -6.34 -4.88 6.62
N LYS A 72 -7.00 -5.65 7.48
CA LYS A 72 -6.32 -6.34 8.56
C LYS A 72 -5.23 -7.27 8.04
N ALA A 73 -5.52 -8.00 6.96
CA ALA A 73 -4.56 -8.91 6.37
C ALA A 73 -3.32 -8.18 5.84
N PHE A 74 -3.52 -7.01 5.24
CA PHE A 74 -2.39 -6.23 4.74
C PHE A 74 -1.57 -5.65 5.88
N VAL A 75 -2.23 -5.21 6.95
CA VAL A 75 -1.53 -4.72 8.16
C VAL A 75 -0.66 -5.83 8.74
N GLU A 76 -1.15 -7.07 8.74
CA GLU A 76 -0.35 -8.20 9.21
C GLU A 76 0.89 -8.40 8.33
N THR A 77 0.76 -8.20 7.03
CA THR A 77 1.91 -8.25 6.11
C THR A 77 2.92 -7.19 6.47
N LEU A 78 2.45 -5.97 6.76
CA LEU A 78 3.35 -4.88 7.17
C LEU A 78 4.08 -5.20 8.47
N GLU A 79 3.39 -5.84 9.42
CA GLU A 79 4.01 -6.25 10.67
C GLU A 79 5.12 -7.26 10.44
N LYS A 80 4.88 -8.20 9.54
CA LYS A 80 5.91 -9.20 9.19
C LYS A 80 7.14 -8.53 8.59
N LEU A 81 6.94 -7.54 7.72
CA LEU A 81 8.06 -6.80 7.14
C LEU A 81 8.82 -6.04 8.21
N LYS A 82 8.10 -5.41 9.13
CA LYS A 82 8.72 -4.69 10.24
C LYS A 82 9.58 -5.63 11.08
N ASN A 83 9.07 -6.83 11.36
CA ASN A 83 9.80 -7.82 12.14
C ASN A 83 11.04 -8.33 11.43
N LYS A 84 11.09 -8.22 10.11
CA LYS A 84 12.28 -8.57 9.32
C LYS A 84 13.24 -7.41 9.15
N GLY A 85 12.96 -6.26 9.76
CA GLY A 85 13.84 -5.11 9.71
C GLY A 85 13.54 -4.12 8.59
N TYR A 86 12.39 -4.24 7.94
CA TYR A 86 12.00 -3.29 6.89
C TYR A 86 11.19 -2.15 7.45
N SER A 87 11.38 -0.97 6.90
CA SER A 87 10.62 0.20 7.28
C SER A 87 10.08 0.89 6.04
N PRO A 88 8.91 1.55 6.15
CA PRO A 88 8.34 2.27 5.01
C PRO A 88 9.27 3.41 4.59
N LYS A 89 9.57 3.46 3.28
CA LYS A 89 10.41 4.51 2.72
C LYS A 89 9.57 5.55 2.00
N SER A 90 8.63 5.09 1.18
CA SER A 90 7.77 5.99 0.42
C SER A 90 6.54 5.22 -0.04
N ALA A 91 5.51 5.96 -0.41
CA ALA A 91 4.31 5.40 -1.01
C ALA A 91 3.72 6.44 -1.95
N GLU A 92 3.01 5.96 -2.96
CA GLU A 92 2.33 6.86 -3.89
C GLU A 92 1.11 6.18 -4.50
N VAL A 93 0.20 7.01 -5.00
CA VAL A 93 -0.97 6.51 -5.71
C VAL A 93 -0.52 5.97 -7.06
N LEU A 94 -0.85 4.71 -7.35
CA LEU A 94 -0.67 4.14 -8.69
C LEU A 94 -1.87 4.46 -9.54
N PHE A 95 -3.03 4.06 -9.07
CA PHE A 95 -4.28 4.23 -9.79
C PHE A 95 -5.41 4.53 -8.83
N VAL A 96 -6.39 5.27 -9.32
CA VAL A 96 -7.70 5.35 -8.71
C VAL A 96 -8.61 4.55 -9.62
N VAL A 97 -9.23 3.49 -9.09
CA VAL A 97 -10.11 2.64 -9.89
C VAL A 97 -11.51 2.65 -9.30
N ALA A 98 -12.50 2.53 -10.17
CA ALA A 98 -13.89 2.43 -9.74
C ALA A 98 -14.20 0.97 -9.46
N TRP A 99 -14.69 0.69 -8.28
CA TRP A 99 -15.01 -0.66 -7.84
C TRP A 99 -16.50 -0.76 -7.55
N LYS A 100 -17.11 -1.83 -8.02
CA LYS A 100 -18.52 -2.09 -7.76
C LYS A 100 -18.69 -3.54 -7.33
N GLY A 101 -19.20 -3.73 -6.11
CA GLY A 101 -19.51 -5.06 -5.61
C GLY A 101 -20.79 -5.59 -6.25
N GLU A 102 -21.04 -6.89 -6.10
CA GLU A 102 -22.19 -7.53 -6.73
C GLU A 102 -23.52 -6.90 -6.33
N GLU A 103 -23.63 -6.48 -5.07
CA GLU A 103 -24.88 -5.94 -4.55
C GLU A 103 -24.90 -4.42 -4.53
N ASP A 104 -23.82 -3.79 -4.97
CA ASP A 104 -23.75 -2.33 -4.96
C ASP A 104 -24.42 -1.75 -6.19
N THR A 105 -25.13 -0.66 -6.00
CA THR A 105 -25.74 0.09 -7.10
C THR A 105 -24.82 1.18 -7.63
N GLU A 106 -23.81 1.56 -6.85
CA GLU A 106 -22.88 2.62 -7.23
C GLU A 106 -21.45 2.13 -7.20
N GLU A 107 -20.64 2.73 -8.05
CA GLU A 107 -19.20 2.46 -8.04
C GLU A 107 -18.55 3.26 -6.92
N THR A 108 -17.55 2.66 -6.30
CA THR A 108 -16.76 3.30 -5.25
C THR A 108 -15.33 3.44 -5.75
N PRO A 109 -14.76 4.66 -5.73
CA PRO A 109 -13.35 4.81 -6.10
C PRO A 109 -12.48 4.27 -4.99
N ILE A 110 -11.50 3.46 -5.37
CA ILE A 110 -10.50 2.98 -4.43
C ILE A 110 -9.12 3.35 -4.95
N ILE A 111 -8.20 3.51 -4.02
CA ILE A 111 -6.81 3.79 -4.37
C ILE A 111 -6.04 2.51 -4.36
N LEU A 112 -5.29 2.28 -5.44
CA LEU A 112 -4.25 1.27 -5.47
C LEU A 112 -2.93 1.99 -5.32
N ALA A 113 -2.14 1.58 -4.34
CA ALA A 113 -0.92 2.28 -3.97
C ALA A 113 0.30 1.43 -4.19
N ASP A 114 1.41 2.10 -4.43
CA ASP A 114 2.72 1.50 -4.54
C ASP A 114 3.48 1.90 -3.29
N MET A 115 3.92 0.91 -2.51
CA MET A 115 4.59 1.15 -1.23
C MET A 115 6.00 0.58 -1.29
N HIS A 116 6.97 1.40 -0.93
CA HIS A 116 8.38 1.01 -0.93
C HIS A 116 8.87 0.88 0.51
N PHE A 117 9.60 -0.19 0.76
CA PHE A 117 10.20 -0.45 2.06
C PHE A 117 11.69 -0.64 1.91
N GLU A 118 12.42 -0.25 2.92
CA GLU A 118 13.86 -0.33 2.94
C GLU A 118 14.31 -1.09 4.18
N LYS A 119 15.26 -2.00 3.99
CA LYS A 119 15.80 -2.73 5.13
C LYS A 119 16.71 -1.83 5.93
N ILE A 120 16.44 -1.76 7.23
CA ILE A 120 17.27 -0.98 8.14
C ILE A 120 18.50 -1.81 8.48
N VAL A 121 19.66 -1.26 8.18
CA VAL A 121 20.94 -1.88 8.49
C VAL A 121 21.50 -1.18 9.71
N THR A 122 21.70 -1.94 10.76
CA THR A 122 22.29 -1.40 11.98
C THR A 122 23.68 -1.96 12.22
#